data_748096d5758b9fa36b54dfb15c3beaea
#
_entry.id   748096d5758b9fa36b54dfb15c3beaea
#
_cell.length_a   1.000
_cell.length_b   1.000
_cell.length_c   1.000
_cell.angle_alpha   90.00
_cell.angle_beta   90.00
_cell.angle_gamma   90.00
#
_symmetry.space_group_name_H-M   'P 1'
#
loop_
_entity.id
_entity.type
_entity.pdbx_description
1 polymer ?
#
loop_
_entity_poly.entity_id
_entity_poly.type
_entity_poly.pdbx_seq_one_letter_code
_entity_poly.pdbx_strand_id
1 'polypeptide(L)'
;MELTNNPALLWFVAGYGVFMIILGIYFSKKISNSEDFILAGKGLGSFVLAGTLLATWMGSGSITGGETSMAYSYGIIPALMMTIPTLLGIGILYFIAPKIREFGKFTVSGILEAKYGKTAQLIASIIIILAFVGIVSYAMTGLGFVLNVTTGMSVQIGTLIGAVLIIFLATIGGLRSVAPTDAISAFLALIGLFLALPIMFSIAGGWGEITANVPEQHLTATSTLSTVQLLGFLLPSFFLLLGDQNMYQRLAASKGVKTSKKAQIFWLLAILLITPTISLIAFTSRSLFDDIDPGMALIGATTVLPTAVGGILLAAAAAFIVTTGNSYLLSAATNVTYDIVGKYFKKDASDKQLVLYTKIFIVILGAFSFVLGNYFPTVLEVQMYAYTVYGAGLTPALLAVFFWKRVNAKGGISSMIAGVGTTLLWELILGKPFDLNSVIVAIPVAVIVLIVVTLMTTEKPVSKK
;
A
#
# COMPACT_ATOMS: atom_id res chain seq x y z
N MET A 1 7.56 2.43 29.84
CA MET A 1 8.96 2.88 29.57
C MET A 1 8.95 4.06 28.59
N GLU A 2 9.90 4.99 28.71
CA GLU A 2 10.09 6.01 27.67
C GLU A 2 10.80 5.38 26.46
N LEU A 3 10.43 5.82 25.25
CA LEU A 3 11.07 5.39 24.01
C LEU A 3 12.46 6.04 23.92
N THR A 4 13.51 5.22 23.97
CA THR A 4 14.90 5.70 23.85
C THR A 4 15.44 5.41 22.45
N ASN A 5 16.22 6.34 21.89
CA ASN A 5 16.87 6.12 20.62
C ASN A 5 18.09 5.17 20.77
N ASN A 6 18.31 4.33 19.75
CA ASN A 6 19.43 3.42 19.70
C ASN A 6 20.27 3.64 18.41
N PRO A 7 21.36 4.44 18.47
CA PRO A 7 22.18 4.76 17.30
C PRO A 7 22.83 3.54 16.63
N ALA A 8 23.03 2.44 17.36
CA ALA A 8 23.61 1.24 16.77
C ALA A 8 22.71 0.62 15.68
N LEU A 9 21.40 0.81 15.77
CA LEU A 9 20.44 0.34 14.77
C LEU A 9 20.58 1.06 13.43
N LEU A 10 21.12 2.30 13.43
CA LEU A 10 21.34 3.08 12.21
C LEU A 10 22.28 2.36 11.24
N TRP A 11 23.29 1.65 11.76
CA TRP A 11 24.24 0.91 10.92
C TRP A 11 23.59 -0.22 10.15
N PHE A 12 22.60 -0.88 10.73
CA PHE A 12 21.80 -1.92 10.04
C PHE A 12 20.94 -1.31 8.93
N VAL A 13 20.24 -0.22 9.23
CA VAL A 13 19.41 0.49 8.26
C VAL A 13 20.23 1.07 7.12
N ALA A 14 21.34 1.76 7.45
CA ALA A 14 22.24 2.35 6.46
C ALA A 14 22.95 1.30 5.62
N GLY A 15 23.49 0.25 6.24
CA GLY A 15 24.16 -0.85 5.55
C GLY A 15 23.21 -1.58 4.60
N TYR A 16 21.99 -1.87 5.05
CA TYR A 16 20.97 -2.47 4.19
C TYR A 16 20.51 -1.49 3.09
N GLY A 17 20.33 -0.22 3.40
CA GLY A 17 20.01 0.82 2.41
C GLY A 17 21.06 0.92 1.29
N VAL A 18 22.34 0.94 1.65
CA VAL A 18 23.46 0.91 0.67
C VAL A 18 23.41 -0.36 -0.17
N PHE A 19 23.20 -1.53 0.45
CA PHE A 19 23.05 -2.80 -0.26
C PHE A 19 21.89 -2.75 -1.28
N MET A 20 20.74 -2.20 -0.88
CA MET A 20 19.57 -2.04 -1.76
C MET A 20 19.83 -1.09 -2.93
N ILE A 21 20.56 0.01 -2.69
CA ILE A 21 20.95 0.96 -3.75
C ILE A 21 21.87 0.28 -4.76
N ILE A 22 22.88 -0.47 -4.30
CA ILE A 22 23.82 -1.19 -5.17
C ILE A 22 23.07 -2.21 -6.04
N LEU A 23 22.19 -3.01 -5.44
CA LEU A 23 21.36 -3.97 -6.18
C LEU A 23 20.40 -3.29 -7.15
N GLY A 24 19.76 -2.19 -6.71
CA GLY A 24 18.87 -1.40 -7.54
C GLY A 24 19.58 -0.87 -8.80
N ILE A 25 20.77 -0.30 -8.64
CA ILE A 25 21.63 0.16 -9.75
C ILE A 25 22.06 -1.01 -10.65
N TYR A 26 22.41 -2.14 -10.08
CA TYR A 26 22.77 -3.34 -10.86
C TYR A 26 21.63 -3.81 -11.75
N PHE A 27 20.43 -3.91 -11.21
CA PHE A 27 19.26 -4.35 -11.98
C PHE A 27 18.73 -3.27 -12.93
N SER A 28 18.88 -1.97 -12.60
CA SER A 28 18.44 -0.85 -13.46
C SER A 28 19.16 -0.81 -14.81
N LYS A 29 20.44 -1.30 -14.86
CA LYS A 29 21.19 -1.42 -16.12
C LYS A 29 20.54 -2.33 -17.15
N LYS A 30 19.58 -3.18 -16.74
CA LYS A 30 18.85 -4.11 -17.62
C LYS A 30 17.55 -3.49 -18.18
N ILE A 31 17.24 -2.25 -17.86
CA ILE A 31 16.04 -1.54 -18.33
C ILE A 31 16.36 -0.89 -19.67
N SER A 32 15.64 -1.30 -20.72
CA SER A 32 15.84 -0.81 -22.09
C SER A 32 14.64 -0.06 -22.66
N ASN A 33 13.44 -0.33 -22.15
CA ASN A 33 12.18 0.21 -22.67
C ASN A 33 11.13 0.38 -21.56
N SER A 34 9.96 0.93 -21.90
CA SER A 34 8.84 1.14 -20.99
C SER A 34 8.30 -0.15 -20.37
N GLU A 35 8.27 -1.26 -21.11
CA GLU A 35 7.81 -2.55 -20.58
C GLU A 35 8.77 -3.11 -19.51
N ASP A 36 10.09 -2.95 -19.71
CA ASP A 36 11.08 -3.28 -18.68
C ASP A 36 10.90 -2.42 -17.44
N PHE A 37 10.67 -1.13 -17.63
CA PHE A 37 10.56 -0.16 -16.53
C PHE A 37 9.29 -0.38 -15.70
N ILE A 38 8.13 -0.62 -16.36
CA ILE A 38 6.81 -0.68 -15.69
C ILE A 38 6.41 -2.11 -15.34
N LEU A 39 6.73 -3.11 -16.19
CA LEU A 39 6.29 -4.51 -16.05
C LEU A 39 7.46 -5.51 -15.93
N ALA A 40 8.68 -5.04 -15.65
CA ALA A 40 9.87 -5.90 -15.53
C ALA A 40 10.04 -6.87 -16.74
N GLY A 41 9.63 -6.44 -17.96
CA GLY A 41 9.69 -7.26 -19.17
C GLY A 41 8.85 -8.54 -19.09
N LYS A 42 7.83 -8.58 -18.22
CA LYS A 42 6.99 -9.77 -17.95
C LYS A 42 7.80 -11.03 -17.59
N GLY A 43 8.94 -10.82 -16.93
CA GLY A 43 9.95 -11.86 -16.65
C GLY A 43 9.96 -12.39 -15.21
N LEU A 44 9.04 -11.97 -14.33
CA LEU A 44 9.09 -12.32 -12.90
C LEU A 44 8.71 -13.78 -12.65
N GLY A 45 9.61 -14.50 -11.95
CA GLY A 45 9.35 -15.85 -11.44
C GLY A 45 8.50 -15.82 -10.16
N SER A 46 7.93 -16.97 -9.76
CA SER A 46 6.96 -17.03 -8.66
C SER A 46 7.50 -16.52 -7.32
N PHE A 47 8.77 -16.80 -6.99
CA PHE A 47 9.37 -16.38 -5.72
C PHE A 47 9.58 -14.86 -5.67
N VAL A 48 10.20 -14.28 -6.71
CA VAL A 48 10.41 -12.84 -6.80
C VAL A 48 9.08 -12.10 -6.85
N LEU A 49 8.11 -12.63 -7.61
CA LEU A 49 6.77 -12.06 -7.68
C LEU A 49 6.05 -12.08 -6.32
N ALA A 50 6.11 -13.21 -5.58
CA ALA A 50 5.53 -13.28 -4.24
C ALA A 50 6.16 -12.29 -3.28
N GLY A 51 7.49 -12.20 -3.29
CA GLY A 51 8.24 -11.27 -2.44
C GLY A 51 7.91 -9.80 -2.75
N THR A 52 7.81 -9.42 -4.03
CA THR A 52 7.46 -8.04 -4.38
C THR A 52 5.98 -7.70 -4.11
N LEU A 53 5.05 -8.67 -4.30
CA LEU A 53 3.64 -8.52 -3.87
C LEU A 53 3.56 -8.30 -2.36
N LEU A 54 4.29 -9.13 -1.59
CA LEU A 54 4.33 -9.03 -0.13
C LEU A 54 4.92 -7.68 0.32
N ALA A 55 6.12 -7.34 -0.15
CA ALA A 55 6.83 -6.13 0.28
C ALA A 55 6.07 -4.84 -0.07
N THR A 56 5.38 -4.82 -1.21
CA THR A 56 4.58 -3.65 -1.62
C THR A 56 3.30 -3.53 -0.80
N TRP A 57 2.62 -4.65 -0.51
CA TRP A 57 1.36 -4.63 0.24
C TRP A 57 1.59 -4.41 1.74
N MET A 58 2.52 -5.17 2.34
CA MET A 58 2.82 -5.09 3.77
C MET A 58 3.60 -3.84 4.17
N GLY A 59 4.14 -3.10 3.25
CA GLY A 59 5.01 -1.93 3.43
C GLY A 59 4.64 -1.01 4.58
N SER A 60 4.67 0.28 4.34
CA SER A 60 4.33 1.28 5.37
C SER A 60 2.92 1.10 5.94
N GLY A 61 1.97 0.59 5.11
CA GLY A 61 0.59 0.37 5.52
C GLY A 61 0.43 -0.59 6.70
N SER A 62 1.26 -1.61 6.81
CA SER A 62 1.23 -2.57 7.93
C SER A 62 2.25 -2.25 9.01
N ILE A 63 3.44 -1.78 8.60
CA ILE A 63 4.57 -1.49 9.51
C ILE A 63 4.28 -0.29 10.43
N THR A 64 3.62 0.75 9.90
CA THR A 64 3.34 2.00 10.63
C THR A 64 1.85 2.37 10.65
N GLY A 65 1.02 1.69 9.87
CA GLY A 65 -0.41 1.97 9.74
C GLY A 65 -1.28 0.87 10.34
N GLY A 66 -2.14 0.28 9.52
CA GLY A 66 -3.25 -0.59 9.88
C GLY A 66 -2.98 -1.56 11.04
N GLU A 67 -2.20 -2.60 10.82
CA GLU A 67 -1.96 -3.65 11.83
C GLU A 67 -1.25 -3.12 13.08
N THR A 68 -0.21 -2.31 12.88
CA THR A 68 0.60 -1.75 13.98
C THR A 68 -0.21 -0.76 14.81
N SER A 69 -0.82 0.24 14.16
CA SER A 69 -1.61 1.25 14.87
C SER A 69 -2.87 0.66 15.52
N MET A 70 -3.54 -0.29 14.85
CA MET A 70 -4.71 -0.98 15.41
C MET A 70 -4.34 -1.79 16.66
N ALA A 71 -3.21 -2.52 16.64
CA ALA A 71 -2.77 -3.31 17.79
C ALA A 71 -2.45 -2.44 19.00
N TYR A 72 -1.80 -1.31 18.78
CA TYR A 72 -1.43 -0.38 19.84
C TYR A 72 -2.63 0.39 20.38
N SER A 73 -3.52 0.90 19.52
CA SER A 73 -4.63 1.78 19.92
C SER A 73 -5.89 1.02 20.34
N TYR A 74 -6.16 -0.15 19.73
CA TYR A 74 -7.43 -0.87 19.93
C TYR A 74 -7.24 -2.33 20.36
N GLY A 75 -6.01 -2.81 20.43
CA GLY A 75 -5.71 -4.14 20.95
C GLY A 75 -5.58 -5.24 19.89
N ILE A 76 -5.35 -6.47 20.39
CA ILE A 76 -4.89 -7.58 19.57
C ILE A 76 -5.97 -8.09 18.61
N ILE A 77 -7.23 -8.20 19.04
CA ILE A 77 -8.28 -8.81 18.20
C ILE A 77 -8.63 -7.93 17.01
N PRO A 78 -8.90 -6.61 17.16
CA PRO A 78 -9.09 -5.71 16.01
C PRO A 78 -7.92 -5.73 15.04
N ALA A 79 -6.67 -5.77 15.53
CA ALA A 79 -5.48 -5.83 14.68
C ALA A 79 -5.40 -7.15 13.89
N LEU A 80 -5.67 -8.30 14.49
CA LEU A 80 -5.72 -9.58 13.80
C LEU A 80 -6.82 -9.63 12.73
N MET A 81 -7.95 -8.95 12.96
CA MET A 81 -9.01 -8.83 11.98
C MET A 81 -8.58 -8.10 10.71
N MET A 82 -7.57 -7.19 10.78
CA MET A 82 -7.00 -6.52 9.59
C MET A 82 -6.39 -7.50 8.57
N THR A 83 -6.08 -8.73 8.98
CA THR A 83 -5.60 -9.77 8.07
C THR A 83 -6.71 -10.29 7.13
N ILE A 84 -7.97 -10.32 7.59
CA ILE A 84 -9.10 -10.93 6.87
C ILE A 84 -9.34 -10.28 5.50
N PRO A 85 -9.44 -8.94 5.37
CA PRO A 85 -9.60 -8.26 4.10
C PRO A 85 -8.52 -8.65 3.07
N THR A 86 -7.27 -8.73 3.52
CA THR A 86 -6.14 -9.09 2.67
C THR A 86 -6.23 -10.53 2.16
N LEU A 87 -6.56 -11.49 3.03
CA LEU A 87 -6.73 -12.90 2.63
C LEU A 87 -7.86 -13.07 1.61
N LEU A 88 -9.01 -12.46 1.87
CA LEU A 88 -10.15 -12.48 0.96
C LEU A 88 -9.81 -11.81 -0.38
N GLY A 89 -9.13 -10.67 -0.34
CA GLY A 89 -8.71 -9.94 -1.54
C GLY A 89 -7.74 -10.75 -2.40
N ILE A 90 -6.72 -11.39 -1.81
CA ILE A 90 -5.79 -12.30 -2.52
C ILE A 90 -6.56 -13.46 -3.15
N GLY A 91 -7.53 -14.04 -2.43
CA GLY A 91 -8.39 -15.09 -2.95
C GLY A 91 -9.14 -14.68 -4.22
N ILE A 92 -9.73 -13.48 -4.23
CA ILE A 92 -10.42 -12.93 -5.42
C ILE A 92 -9.42 -12.64 -6.55
N LEU A 93 -8.28 -12.00 -6.23
CA LEU A 93 -7.23 -11.71 -7.22
C LEU A 93 -6.69 -12.98 -7.89
N TYR A 94 -6.65 -14.12 -7.18
CA TYR A 94 -6.24 -15.41 -7.74
C TYR A 94 -7.13 -15.83 -8.93
N PHE A 95 -8.42 -15.52 -8.90
CA PHE A 95 -9.35 -15.85 -9.98
C PHE A 95 -9.32 -14.82 -11.12
N ILE A 96 -9.03 -13.55 -10.84
CA ILE A 96 -8.99 -12.51 -11.88
C ILE A 96 -7.61 -12.30 -12.51
N ALA A 97 -6.53 -12.84 -11.92
CA ALA A 97 -5.17 -12.70 -12.43
C ALA A 97 -4.98 -13.08 -13.91
N PRO A 98 -5.59 -14.17 -14.44
CA PRO A 98 -5.52 -14.46 -15.87
C PRO A 98 -6.07 -13.33 -16.74
N LYS A 99 -7.21 -12.76 -16.35
CA LYS A 99 -7.87 -11.66 -17.07
C LYS A 99 -7.04 -10.38 -17.04
N ILE A 100 -6.44 -10.05 -15.88
CA ILE A 100 -5.54 -8.89 -15.74
C ILE A 100 -4.40 -8.99 -16.76
N ARG A 101 -3.79 -10.17 -16.86
CA ARG A 101 -2.68 -10.41 -17.81
C ARG A 101 -3.11 -10.29 -19.28
N GLU A 102 -4.30 -10.77 -19.63
CA GLU A 102 -4.86 -10.70 -20.98
C GLU A 102 -5.09 -9.26 -21.46
N PHE A 103 -5.45 -8.35 -20.57
CA PHE A 103 -5.63 -6.94 -20.92
C PHE A 103 -4.33 -6.28 -21.42
N GLY A 104 -3.16 -6.72 -20.96
CA GLY A 104 -1.85 -6.24 -21.41
C GLY A 104 -1.60 -4.74 -21.24
N LYS A 105 -2.36 -4.08 -20.35
CA LYS A 105 -2.24 -2.64 -20.07
C LYS A 105 -1.26 -2.37 -18.95
N PHE A 106 -0.61 -1.20 -18.98
CA PHE A 106 0.34 -0.76 -17.94
C PHE A 106 -0.35 -0.26 -16.67
N THR A 107 -1.60 0.22 -16.80
CA THR A 107 -2.33 0.89 -15.74
C THR A 107 -3.76 0.36 -15.60
N VAL A 108 -4.32 0.47 -14.40
CA VAL A 108 -5.74 0.16 -14.15
C VAL A 108 -6.65 1.13 -14.92
N SER A 109 -6.27 2.41 -15.01
CA SER A 109 -6.98 3.39 -15.84
C SER A 109 -7.03 2.98 -17.31
N GLY A 110 -5.98 2.34 -17.84
CA GLY A 110 -5.97 1.74 -19.17
C GLY A 110 -6.93 0.55 -19.34
N ILE A 111 -7.17 -0.24 -18.28
CA ILE A 111 -8.20 -1.29 -18.29
C ILE A 111 -9.60 -0.67 -18.35
N LEU A 112 -9.84 0.37 -17.55
CA LEU A 112 -11.11 1.10 -17.52
C LEU A 112 -11.38 1.82 -18.86
N GLU A 113 -10.34 2.35 -19.52
CA GLU A 113 -10.46 2.91 -20.87
C GLU A 113 -10.97 1.89 -21.88
N ALA A 114 -10.43 0.70 -21.86
CA ALA A 114 -10.81 -0.35 -22.80
C ALA A 114 -12.29 -0.73 -22.72
N LYS A 115 -12.92 -0.54 -21.53
CA LYS A 115 -14.35 -0.84 -21.33
C LYS A 115 -15.24 0.40 -21.38
N TYR A 116 -14.79 1.52 -20.79
CA TYR A 116 -15.62 2.71 -20.55
C TYR A 116 -15.18 3.96 -21.33
N GLY A 117 -14.08 3.88 -22.07
CA GLY A 117 -13.58 4.97 -22.92
C GLY A 117 -12.69 5.98 -22.20
N LYS A 118 -12.24 7.00 -22.99
CA LYS A 118 -11.20 7.96 -22.56
C LYS A 118 -11.57 8.80 -21.33
N THR A 119 -12.84 9.16 -21.18
CA THR A 119 -13.32 9.92 -20.01
C THR A 119 -13.14 9.13 -18.72
N ALA A 120 -13.48 7.84 -18.74
CA ALA A 120 -13.27 6.95 -17.60
C ALA A 120 -11.79 6.81 -17.25
N GLN A 121 -10.92 6.72 -18.24
CA GLN A 121 -9.49 6.69 -18.01
C GLN A 121 -8.97 7.93 -17.31
N LEU A 122 -9.35 9.12 -17.78
CA LEU A 122 -8.91 10.38 -17.19
C LEU A 122 -9.34 10.49 -15.72
N ILE A 123 -10.61 10.19 -15.43
CA ILE A 123 -11.15 10.19 -14.06
C ILE A 123 -10.40 9.17 -13.19
N ALA A 124 -10.22 7.95 -13.71
CA ALA A 124 -9.49 6.91 -12.99
C ALA A 124 -8.04 7.31 -12.70
N SER A 125 -7.34 7.90 -13.67
CA SER A 125 -5.96 8.37 -13.47
C SER A 125 -5.88 9.43 -12.37
N ILE A 126 -6.82 10.38 -12.32
CA ILE A 126 -6.87 11.40 -11.27
C ILE A 126 -7.09 10.75 -9.89
N ILE A 127 -8.03 9.81 -9.79
CA ILE A 127 -8.31 9.09 -8.54
C ILE A 127 -7.08 8.31 -8.06
N ILE A 128 -6.40 7.60 -8.97
CA ILE A 128 -5.18 6.84 -8.66
C ILE A 128 -4.09 7.76 -8.14
N ILE A 129 -3.86 8.89 -8.81
CA ILE A 129 -2.83 9.86 -8.42
C ILE A 129 -3.12 10.40 -7.01
N LEU A 130 -4.35 10.84 -6.74
CA LEU A 130 -4.74 11.38 -5.44
C LEU A 130 -4.57 10.38 -4.30
N ALA A 131 -5.04 9.14 -4.50
CA ALA A 131 -4.89 8.09 -3.50
C ALA A 131 -3.43 7.69 -3.27
N PHE A 132 -2.65 7.52 -4.36
CA PHE A 132 -1.27 7.07 -4.26
C PHE A 132 -0.34 8.13 -3.67
N VAL A 133 -0.59 9.41 -3.91
CA VAL A 133 0.10 10.50 -3.23
C VAL A 133 -0.12 10.43 -1.70
N GLY A 134 -1.33 10.10 -1.25
CA GLY A 134 -1.61 9.83 0.16
C GLY A 134 -0.81 8.63 0.70
N ILE A 135 -0.74 7.54 -0.06
CA ILE A 135 0.05 6.37 0.34
C ILE A 135 1.55 6.69 0.44
N VAL A 136 2.09 7.45 -0.50
CA VAL A 136 3.48 7.88 -0.49
C VAL A 136 3.77 8.79 0.72
N SER A 137 2.81 9.66 1.08
CA SER A 137 3.00 10.60 2.20
C SER A 137 3.22 9.88 3.52
N TYR A 138 2.40 8.89 3.87
CA TYR A 138 2.62 8.15 5.11
C TYR A 138 3.82 7.19 5.06
N ALA A 139 4.24 6.74 3.87
CA ALA A 139 5.50 6.03 3.74
C ALA A 139 6.70 6.92 4.08
N MET A 140 6.66 8.20 3.70
CA MET A 140 7.68 9.18 4.09
C MET A 140 7.71 9.37 5.62
N THR A 141 6.56 9.49 6.27
CA THR A 141 6.43 9.57 7.73
C THR A 141 6.98 8.32 8.41
N GLY A 142 6.74 7.13 7.86
CA GLY A 142 7.29 5.88 8.37
C GLY A 142 8.82 5.86 8.39
N LEU A 143 9.50 6.43 7.38
CA LEU A 143 10.95 6.64 7.42
C LEU A 143 11.35 7.68 8.47
N GLY A 144 10.51 8.69 8.70
CA GLY A 144 10.69 9.63 9.80
C GLY A 144 10.77 8.93 11.17
N PHE A 145 9.89 7.96 11.41
CA PHE A 145 9.91 7.12 12.62
C PHE A 145 11.20 6.29 12.72
N VAL A 146 11.64 5.67 11.62
CA VAL A 146 12.91 4.91 11.58
C VAL A 146 14.10 5.80 11.95
N LEU A 147 14.17 7.01 11.40
CA LEU A 147 15.25 7.96 11.70
C LEU A 147 15.15 8.52 13.12
N ASN A 148 13.94 8.73 13.63
CA ASN A 148 13.74 9.16 15.01
C ASN A 148 14.31 8.15 16.02
N VAL A 149 13.95 6.86 15.93
CA VAL A 149 14.41 5.82 16.88
C VAL A 149 15.93 5.54 16.76
N THR A 150 16.54 5.84 15.62
CA THR A 150 17.97 5.59 15.41
C THR A 150 18.86 6.78 15.74
N THR A 151 18.39 8.00 15.56
CA THR A 151 19.22 9.21 15.67
C THR A 151 18.74 10.21 16.70
N GLY A 152 17.49 10.07 17.18
CA GLY A 152 16.85 11.05 18.07
C GLY A 152 16.39 12.34 17.35
N MET A 153 16.52 12.44 16.03
CA MET A 153 16.00 13.62 15.29
C MET A 153 14.47 13.67 15.32
N SER A 154 13.90 14.86 15.15
CA SER A 154 12.44 14.98 15.07
C SER A 154 11.88 14.20 13.87
N VAL A 155 10.66 13.65 14.04
CA VAL A 155 9.97 12.90 12.98
C VAL A 155 9.84 13.73 11.71
N GLN A 156 9.61 15.05 11.82
CA GLN A 156 9.48 15.95 10.67
C GLN A 156 10.75 16.02 9.82
N ILE A 157 11.93 16.15 10.47
CA ILE A 157 13.24 16.16 9.77
C ILE A 157 13.49 14.78 9.16
N GLY A 158 13.21 13.71 9.90
CA GLY A 158 13.30 12.33 9.40
C GLY A 158 12.42 12.09 8.20
N THR A 159 11.17 12.59 8.21
CA THR A 159 10.23 12.51 7.10
C THR A 159 10.75 13.23 5.85
N LEU A 160 11.38 14.41 6.01
CA LEU A 160 11.98 15.13 4.88
C LEU A 160 13.14 14.32 4.26
N ILE A 161 14.02 13.75 5.08
CA ILE A 161 15.12 12.88 4.61
C ILE A 161 14.52 11.63 3.91
N GLY A 162 13.50 11.02 4.51
CA GLY A 162 12.76 9.90 3.94
C GLY A 162 12.13 10.22 2.59
N ALA A 163 11.56 11.42 2.44
CA ALA A 163 11.01 11.91 1.19
C ALA A 163 12.08 11.99 0.09
N VAL A 164 13.22 12.61 0.40
CA VAL A 164 14.35 12.70 -0.55
C VAL A 164 14.82 11.30 -0.97
N LEU A 165 14.93 10.37 -0.02
CA LEU A 165 15.35 8.99 -0.31
C LEU A 165 14.36 8.24 -1.19
N ILE A 166 13.05 8.30 -0.89
CA ILE A 166 12.00 7.66 -1.69
C ILE A 166 11.98 8.22 -3.11
N ILE A 167 12.01 9.55 -3.26
CA ILE A 167 12.03 10.22 -4.56
C ILE A 167 13.25 9.80 -5.36
N PHE A 168 14.43 9.82 -4.74
CA PHE A 168 15.68 9.43 -5.39
C PHE A 168 15.64 7.98 -5.88
N LEU A 169 15.24 7.04 -5.03
CA LEU A 169 15.19 5.62 -5.39
C LEU A 169 14.12 5.34 -6.45
N ALA A 170 12.97 6.00 -6.40
CA ALA A 170 11.93 5.87 -7.42
C ALA A 170 12.39 6.37 -8.80
N THR A 171 13.26 7.38 -8.86
CA THR A 171 13.81 7.90 -10.13
C THR A 171 14.84 7.00 -10.77
N ILE A 172 15.58 6.20 -9.99
CA ILE A 172 16.67 5.34 -10.51
C ILE A 172 16.12 4.06 -11.12
N GLY A 173 15.13 3.42 -10.48
CA GLY A 173 14.69 2.08 -10.84
C GLY A 173 13.21 1.99 -11.16
N GLY A 174 12.84 1.21 -12.22
CA GLY A 174 11.49 0.74 -12.43
C GLY A 174 11.26 -0.62 -11.75
N LEU A 175 10.12 -1.26 -12.02
CA LEU A 175 9.74 -2.55 -11.43
C LEU A 175 10.80 -3.65 -11.63
N ARG A 176 11.55 -3.62 -12.73
CA ARG A 176 12.63 -4.58 -13.01
C ARG A 176 13.77 -4.51 -12.00
N SER A 177 14.02 -3.34 -11.45
CA SER A 177 15.02 -3.09 -10.42
C SER A 177 14.47 -3.39 -9.01
N VAL A 178 13.25 -2.98 -8.75
CA VAL A 178 12.62 -3.05 -7.42
C VAL A 178 12.20 -4.47 -7.05
N ALA A 179 11.63 -5.26 -7.97
CA ALA A 179 11.07 -6.57 -7.62
C ALA A 179 12.07 -7.58 -7.02
N PRO A 180 13.32 -7.71 -7.50
CA PRO A 180 14.30 -8.58 -6.85
C PRO A 180 14.71 -8.11 -5.44
N THR A 181 14.86 -6.80 -5.26
CA THR A 181 15.20 -6.22 -3.94
C THR A 181 14.07 -6.40 -2.95
N ASP A 182 12.82 -6.25 -3.39
CA ASP A 182 11.63 -6.52 -2.59
C ASP A 182 11.58 -7.97 -2.07
N ALA A 183 11.95 -8.94 -2.92
CA ALA A 183 11.95 -10.34 -2.51
C ALA A 183 12.99 -10.62 -1.42
N ILE A 184 14.15 -9.96 -1.47
CA ILE A 184 15.19 -10.04 -0.43
C ILE A 184 14.69 -9.37 0.85
N SER A 185 14.08 -8.19 0.75
CA SER A 185 13.47 -7.47 1.88
C SER A 185 12.40 -8.30 2.57
N ALA A 186 11.53 -8.97 1.78
CA ALA A 186 10.48 -9.83 2.30
C ALA A 186 11.04 -11.00 3.12
N PHE A 187 12.13 -11.61 2.65
CA PHE A 187 12.80 -12.68 3.37
C PHE A 187 13.45 -12.17 4.67
N LEU A 188 14.13 -11.04 4.62
CA LEU A 188 14.74 -10.41 5.79
C LEU A 188 13.67 -10.02 6.84
N ALA A 189 12.52 -9.51 6.41
CA ALA A 189 11.41 -9.18 7.29
C ALA A 189 10.86 -10.41 8.02
N LEU A 190 10.70 -11.54 7.31
CA LEU A 190 10.30 -12.80 7.94
C LEU A 190 11.27 -13.18 9.05
N ILE A 191 12.57 -13.18 8.78
CA ILE A 191 13.61 -13.50 9.78
C ILE A 191 13.51 -12.54 10.97
N GLY A 192 13.48 -11.24 10.71
CA GLY A 192 13.44 -10.22 11.77
C GLY A 192 12.22 -10.34 12.67
N LEU A 193 11.03 -10.51 12.09
CA LEU A 193 9.78 -10.65 12.82
C LEU A 193 9.72 -11.92 13.68
N PHE A 194 10.12 -13.07 13.11
CA PHE A 194 10.10 -14.36 13.84
C PHE A 194 11.15 -14.42 14.95
N LEU A 195 12.28 -13.75 14.81
CA LEU A 195 13.26 -13.62 15.89
C LEU A 195 12.79 -12.62 16.96
N ALA A 196 12.16 -11.52 16.54
CA ALA A 196 11.73 -10.46 17.45
C ALA A 196 10.57 -10.90 18.37
N LEU A 197 9.58 -11.63 17.86
CA LEU A 197 8.37 -11.95 18.60
C LEU A 197 8.65 -12.70 19.93
N PRO A 198 9.37 -13.84 19.98
CA PRO A 198 9.61 -14.53 21.24
C PRO A 198 10.46 -13.72 22.21
N ILE A 199 11.38 -12.90 21.70
CA ILE A 199 12.21 -12.02 22.55
C ILE A 199 11.37 -10.90 23.14
N MET A 200 10.50 -10.27 22.36
CA MET A 200 9.56 -9.25 22.85
C MET A 200 8.66 -9.81 23.97
N PHE A 201 8.11 -11.01 23.77
CA PHE A 201 7.32 -11.69 24.80
C PHE A 201 8.12 -11.93 26.07
N SER A 202 9.38 -12.33 25.95
CA SER A 202 10.28 -12.53 27.10
C SER A 202 10.59 -11.21 27.83
N ILE A 203 10.87 -10.14 27.08
CA ILE A 203 11.14 -8.81 27.66
C ILE A 203 9.93 -8.25 28.42
N ALA A 204 8.72 -8.49 27.87
CA ALA A 204 7.47 -8.06 28.50
C ALA A 204 6.99 -8.94 29.67
N GLY A 205 7.75 -9.98 30.06
CA GLY A 205 7.39 -10.88 31.16
C GLY A 205 6.38 -11.96 30.80
N GLY A 206 6.14 -12.21 29.49
CA GLY A 206 5.21 -13.20 28.97
C GLY A 206 3.77 -12.69 28.86
N TRP A 207 2.89 -13.56 28.35
CA TRP A 207 1.52 -13.18 28.01
C TRP A 207 0.71 -12.63 29.20
N GLY A 208 0.89 -13.20 30.40
CA GLY A 208 0.21 -12.75 31.60
C GLY A 208 0.54 -11.29 31.94
N GLU A 209 1.81 -10.93 31.92
CA GLU A 209 2.26 -9.55 32.20
C GLU A 209 1.84 -8.59 31.07
N ILE A 210 1.91 -9.02 29.80
CA ILE A 210 1.44 -8.21 28.66
C ILE A 210 -0.03 -7.84 28.88
N THR A 211 -0.88 -8.82 29.16
CA THR A 211 -2.33 -8.59 29.31
C THR A 211 -2.68 -7.81 30.58
N ALA A 212 -1.87 -7.88 31.62
CA ALA A 212 -2.05 -7.10 32.86
C ALA A 212 -1.66 -5.62 32.68
N ASN A 213 -0.77 -5.31 31.72
CA ASN A 213 -0.23 -3.97 31.52
C ASN A 213 -0.83 -3.25 30.28
N VAL A 214 -1.90 -3.77 29.70
CA VAL A 214 -2.68 -3.09 28.62
C VAL A 214 -4.07 -2.76 29.13
N PRO A 215 -4.76 -1.76 28.53
CA PRO A 215 -6.15 -1.48 28.90
C PRO A 215 -7.05 -2.70 28.69
N GLU A 216 -7.95 -2.99 29.63
CA GLU A 216 -8.82 -4.18 29.61
C GLU A 216 -9.62 -4.28 28.30
N GLN A 217 -10.08 -3.16 27.76
CA GLN A 217 -10.80 -3.14 26.48
C GLN A 217 -9.96 -3.64 25.30
N HIS A 218 -8.61 -3.56 25.35
CA HIS A 218 -7.73 -4.06 24.27
C HIS A 218 -7.73 -5.60 24.16
N LEU A 219 -8.33 -6.30 25.10
CA LEU A 219 -8.51 -7.75 25.11
C LEU A 219 -9.88 -8.18 24.56
N THR A 220 -10.77 -7.23 24.26
CA THR A 220 -12.11 -7.51 23.75
C THR A 220 -12.14 -7.53 22.22
N ALA A 221 -13.23 -8.08 21.64
CA ALA A 221 -13.34 -8.30 20.20
C ALA A 221 -13.32 -7.01 19.35
N THR A 222 -13.85 -5.92 19.90
CA THR A 222 -13.94 -4.63 19.19
C THR A 222 -13.23 -3.49 19.89
N SER A 223 -12.69 -3.73 21.09
CA SER A 223 -12.13 -2.68 21.95
C SER A 223 -13.19 -1.59 22.24
N THR A 224 -12.83 -0.33 22.02
CA THR A 224 -13.74 0.83 22.14
C THR A 224 -14.54 1.10 20.85
N LEU A 225 -14.29 0.33 19.78
CA LEU A 225 -14.93 0.54 18.49
C LEU A 225 -16.33 -0.11 18.46
N SER A 226 -17.28 0.55 17.83
CA SER A 226 -18.50 -0.13 17.39
C SER A 226 -18.18 -1.08 16.23
N THR A 227 -19.04 -2.09 15.99
CA THR A 227 -18.87 -3.01 14.86
C THR A 227 -18.79 -2.26 13.52
N VAL A 228 -19.55 -1.17 13.36
CA VAL A 228 -19.54 -0.38 12.12
C VAL A 228 -18.22 0.39 11.96
N GLN A 229 -17.66 0.94 13.05
CA GLN A 229 -16.34 1.57 13.00
C GLN A 229 -15.25 0.56 12.66
N LEU A 230 -15.29 -0.64 13.24
CA LEU A 230 -14.35 -1.71 12.90
C LEU A 230 -14.44 -2.08 11.41
N LEU A 231 -15.64 -2.22 10.85
CA LEU A 231 -15.82 -2.42 9.41
C LEU A 231 -15.24 -1.23 8.60
N GLY A 232 -15.33 -0.02 9.12
CA GLY A 232 -14.73 1.19 8.55
C GLY A 232 -13.20 1.13 8.43
N PHE A 233 -12.51 0.36 9.29
CA PHE A 233 -11.08 0.07 9.15
C PHE A 233 -10.78 -1.11 8.22
N LEU A 234 -11.63 -2.11 8.18
CA LEU A 234 -11.42 -3.34 7.40
C LEU A 234 -11.69 -3.14 5.90
N LEU A 235 -12.81 -2.51 5.56
CA LEU A 235 -13.26 -2.39 4.18
C LEU A 235 -12.34 -1.57 3.25
N PRO A 236 -11.69 -0.45 3.69
CA PRO A 236 -10.79 0.29 2.83
C PRO A 236 -9.66 -0.56 2.26
N SER A 237 -9.03 -1.39 3.11
CA SER A 237 -7.95 -2.30 2.70
C SER A 237 -8.43 -3.35 1.70
N PHE A 238 -9.63 -3.93 1.91
CA PHE A 238 -10.22 -4.91 1.00
C PHE A 238 -10.47 -4.33 -0.39
N PHE A 239 -11.12 -3.16 -0.45
CA PHE A 239 -11.47 -2.55 -1.73
C PHE A 239 -10.25 -1.96 -2.43
N LEU A 240 -9.27 -1.40 -1.70
CA LEU A 240 -7.99 -1.02 -2.31
C LEU A 240 -7.35 -2.24 -2.97
N LEU A 241 -7.14 -3.34 -2.23
CA LEU A 241 -6.44 -4.51 -2.72
C LEU A 241 -7.03 -5.07 -4.02
N LEU A 242 -8.36 -5.12 -4.10
CA LEU A 242 -9.06 -5.63 -5.28
C LEU A 242 -8.88 -4.76 -6.53
N GLY A 243 -8.55 -3.49 -6.36
CA GLY A 243 -8.34 -2.56 -7.48
C GLY A 243 -6.90 -2.09 -7.65
N ASP A 244 -5.99 -2.40 -6.73
CA ASP A 244 -4.66 -1.79 -6.64
C ASP A 244 -3.82 -2.00 -7.90
N GLN A 245 -3.48 -0.88 -8.55
CA GLN A 245 -2.67 -0.86 -9.76
C GLN A 245 -1.31 -1.53 -9.57
N ASN A 246 -0.66 -1.38 -8.40
CA ASN A 246 0.62 -2.01 -8.14
C ASN A 246 0.51 -3.53 -8.12
N MET A 247 -0.57 -4.07 -7.55
CA MET A 247 -0.84 -5.51 -7.57
C MET A 247 -1.11 -6.00 -8.99
N TYR A 248 -1.91 -5.24 -9.76
CA TYR A 248 -2.20 -5.56 -11.17
C TYR A 248 -0.93 -5.54 -12.03
N GLN A 249 -0.07 -4.53 -11.88
CA GLN A 249 1.21 -4.45 -12.61
C GLN A 249 2.12 -5.64 -12.28
N ARG A 250 2.22 -6.04 -11.02
CA ARG A 250 3.02 -7.19 -10.60
C ARG A 250 2.47 -8.51 -11.14
N LEU A 251 1.16 -8.72 -11.05
CA LEU A 251 0.52 -9.91 -11.62
C LEU A 251 0.71 -9.99 -13.15
N ALA A 252 0.62 -8.85 -13.85
CA ALA A 252 0.90 -8.75 -15.27
C ALA A 252 2.38 -8.99 -15.60
N ALA A 253 3.31 -8.62 -14.71
CA ALA A 253 4.76 -8.79 -14.87
C ALA A 253 5.24 -10.24 -14.71
N SER A 254 4.37 -11.18 -14.34
CA SER A 254 4.69 -12.60 -14.20
C SER A 254 5.07 -13.27 -15.52
N LYS A 255 5.93 -14.30 -15.50
CA LYS A 255 6.26 -15.11 -16.69
C LYS A 255 5.05 -15.81 -17.32
N GLY A 256 3.99 -16.08 -16.53
CA GLY A 256 2.80 -16.76 -17.01
C GLY A 256 1.73 -16.90 -15.94
N VAL A 257 0.52 -17.33 -16.34
CA VAL A 257 -0.63 -17.51 -15.43
C VAL A 257 -0.31 -18.48 -14.28
N LYS A 258 0.35 -19.62 -14.57
CA LYS A 258 0.76 -20.60 -13.54
C LYS A 258 1.73 -19.98 -12.53
N THR A 259 2.69 -19.18 -13.02
CA THR A 259 3.65 -18.45 -12.18
C THR A 259 2.96 -17.44 -11.28
N SER A 260 2.01 -16.67 -11.83
CA SER A 260 1.20 -15.70 -11.09
C SER A 260 0.39 -16.36 -9.98
N LYS A 261 -0.33 -17.45 -10.28
CA LYS A 261 -1.11 -18.21 -9.29
C LYS A 261 -0.25 -18.79 -8.18
N LYS A 262 0.91 -19.38 -8.52
CA LYS A 262 1.85 -19.91 -7.52
C LYS A 262 2.40 -18.81 -6.61
N ALA A 263 2.71 -17.63 -7.16
CA ALA A 263 3.16 -16.48 -6.39
C ALA A 263 2.11 -15.99 -5.40
N GLN A 264 0.84 -15.96 -5.80
CA GLN A 264 -0.26 -15.55 -4.92
C GLN A 264 -0.48 -16.52 -3.76
N ILE A 265 -0.29 -17.81 -3.97
CA ILE A 265 -0.32 -18.81 -2.87
C ILE A 265 0.82 -18.52 -1.88
N PHE A 266 2.05 -18.29 -2.35
CA PHE A 266 3.17 -17.93 -1.47
C PHE A 266 2.92 -16.61 -0.74
N TRP A 267 2.34 -15.61 -1.42
CA TRP A 267 1.96 -14.36 -0.81
C TRP A 267 0.90 -14.54 0.29
N LEU A 268 -0.15 -15.32 0.03
CA LEU A 268 -1.19 -15.62 1.02
C LEU A 268 -0.61 -16.30 2.27
N LEU A 269 0.26 -17.32 2.08
CA LEU A 269 0.93 -18.00 3.20
C LEU A 269 1.82 -17.04 4.00
N ALA A 270 2.53 -16.13 3.31
CA ALA A 270 3.35 -15.14 3.98
C ALA A 270 2.52 -14.13 4.79
N ILE A 271 1.37 -13.67 4.26
CA ILE A 271 0.44 -12.80 4.99
C ILE A 271 -0.08 -13.47 6.27
N LEU A 272 -0.46 -14.75 6.20
CA LEU A 272 -0.91 -15.51 7.37
C LEU A 272 0.13 -15.60 8.50
N LEU A 273 1.40 -15.46 8.16
CA LEU A 273 2.49 -15.49 9.14
C LEU A 273 2.88 -14.08 9.60
N ILE A 274 3.05 -13.15 8.66
CA ILE A 274 3.62 -11.83 8.94
C ILE A 274 2.62 -10.93 9.67
N THR A 275 1.38 -10.85 9.20
CA THR A 275 0.40 -9.90 9.76
C THR A 275 0.11 -10.16 11.23
N PRO A 276 -0.17 -11.41 11.69
CA PRO A 276 -0.34 -11.68 13.11
C PRO A 276 0.92 -11.41 13.94
N THR A 277 2.11 -11.66 13.36
CA THR A 277 3.38 -11.40 14.05
C THR A 277 3.60 -9.91 14.27
N ILE A 278 3.33 -9.06 13.27
CA ILE A 278 3.36 -7.60 13.40
C ILE A 278 2.37 -7.14 14.49
N SER A 279 1.13 -7.62 14.44
CA SER A 279 0.09 -7.27 15.41
C SER A 279 0.49 -7.67 16.85
N LEU A 280 1.07 -8.86 17.04
CA LEU A 280 1.53 -9.32 18.35
C LEU A 280 2.70 -8.49 18.89
N ILE A 281 3.69 -8.15 18.05
CA ILE A 281 4.81 -7.29 18.46
C ILE A 281 4.30 -5.89 18.83
N ALA A 282 3.44 -5.29 18.00
CA ALA A 282 2.88 -3.97 18.27
C ALA A 282 1.97 -3.94 19.51
N PHE A 283 1.20 -4.99 19.73
CA PHE A 283 0.40 -5.16 20.95
C PHE A 283 1.29 -5.30 22.19
N THR A 284 2.38 -6.08 22.10
CA THR A 284 3.36 -6.18 23.19
C THR A 284 4.03 -4.83 23.45
N SER A 285 4.28 -4.02 22.41
CA SER A 285 4.81 -2.66 22.60
C SER A 285 3.87 -1.77 23.39
N ARG A 286 2.54 -1.95 23.32
CA ARG A 286 1.58 -1.21 24.14
C ARG A 286 1.74 -1.48 25.63
N SER A 287 2.14 -2.69 26.03
CA SER A 287 2.42 -3.03 27.42
C SER A 287 3.75 -2.45 27.93
N LEU A 288 4.66 -2.08 27.03
CA LEU A 288 5.99 -1.56 27.37
C LEU A 288 6.06 -0.02 27.28
N PHE A 289 5.35 0.57 26.33
CA PHE A 289 5.37 2.01 26.06
C PHE A 289 3.96 2.58 26.22
N ASP A 290 3.79 3.55 27.13
CA ASP A 290 2.48 4.10 27.46
C ASP A 290 2.01 5.19 26.49
N ASP A 291 2.93 6.01 25.99
CA ASP A 291 2.63 7.20 25.20
C ASP A 291 3.63 7.36 24.05
N ILE A 292 3.38 6.60 22.97
CA ILE A 292 4.08 6.76 21.68
C ILE A 292 3.05 6.88 20.56
N ASP A 293 3.46 7.47 19.43
CA ASP A 293 2.63 7.44 18.22
C ASP A 293 2.29 5.97 17.88
N PRO A 294 1.01 5.61 17.71
CA PRO A 294 0.60 4.23 17.40
C PRO A 294 1.33 3.63 16.19
N GLY A 295 1.66 4.46 15.19
CA GLY A 295 2.44 4.04 14.03
C GLY A 295 3.89 3.71 14.33
N MET A 296 4.41 4.12 15.47
CA MET A 296 5.75 3.79 15.93
C MET A 296 5.84 2.46 16.70
N ALA A 297 4.74 1.80 17.03
CA ALA A 297 4.76 0.67 17.97
C ALA A 297 5.69 -0.48 17.52
N LEU A 298 5.67 -0.88 16.25
CA LEU A 298 6.59 -1.90 15.73
C LEU A 298 8.03 -1.39 15.63
N ILE A 299 8.21 -0.14 15.21
CA ILE A 299 9.53 0.50 15.05
C ILE A 299 10.16 0.71 16.44
N GLY A 300 9.38 1.20 17.41
CA GLY A 300 9.81 1.39 18.79
C GLY A 300 10.22 0.08 19.45
N ALA A 301 9.55 -1.04 19.18
CA ALA A 301 9.93 -2.36 19.66
C ALA A 301 11.39 -2.70 19.37
N THR A 302 11.94 -2.22 18.24
CA THR A 302 13.33 -2.52 17.86
C THR A 302 14.36 -1.96 18.82
N THR A 303 14.02 -0.94 19.60
CA THR A 303 14.94 -0.28 20.55
C THR A 303 15.17 -1.08 21.84
N VAL A 304 14.23 -1.92 22.22
CA VAL A 304 14.33 -2.79 23.42
C VAL A 304 14.85 -4.19 23.10
N LEU A 305 14.87 -4.57 21.83
CA LEU A 305 15.43 -5.83 21.37
C LEU A 305 16.97 -5.85 21.43
N PRO A 306 17.63 -7.04 21.53
CA PRO A 306 19.07 -7.14 21.30
C PRO A 306 19.44 -6.48 19.97
N THR A 307 20.50 -5.68 19.94
CA THR A 307 20.87 -4.80 18.81
C THR A 307 20.84 -5.50 17.44
N ALA A 308 21.32 -6.75 17.39
CA ALA A 308 21.32 -7.50 16.11
C ALA A 308 19.89 -7.80 15.62
N VAL A 309 19.00 -8.24 16.52
CA VAL A 309 17.61 -8.58 16.16
C VAL A 309 16.82 -7.31 15.85
N GLY A 310 16.93 -6.28 16.72
CA GLY A 310 16.32 -4.98 16.49
C GLY A 310 16.79 -4.33 15.19
N GLY A 311 18.10 -4.44 14.90
CA GLY A 311 18.71 -3.93 13.67
C GLY A 311 18.20 -4.63 12.41
N ILE A 312 18.10 -5.95 12.41
CA ILE A 312 17.54 -6.73 11.30
C ILE A 312 16.07 -6.37 11.07
N LEU A 313 15.27 -6.33 12.14
CA LEU A 313 13.85 -5.98 12.05
C LEU A 313 13.66 -4.56 11.54
N LEU A 314 14.41 -3.59 12.06
CA LEU A 314 14.31 -2.18 11.65
C LEU A 314 14.76 -1.96 10.20
N ALA A 315 15.84 -2.63 9.77
CA ALA A 315 16.29 -2.59 8.38
C ALA A 315 15.25 -3.16 7.42
N ALA A 316 14.60 -4.28 7.79
CA ALA A 316 13.52 -4.87 7.01
C ALA A 316 12.27 -3.96 6.97
N ALA A 317 11.91 -3.37 8.10
CA ALA A 317 10.80 -2.40 8.18
C ALA A 317 11.07 -1.18 7.28
N ALA A 318 12.26 -0.59 7.37
CA ALA A 318 12.67 0.52 6.52
C ALA A 318 12.63 0.15 5.02
N ALA A 319 13.07 -1.06 4.67
CA ALA A 319 13.02 -1.56 3.30
C ALA A 319 11.58 -1.69 2.79
N PHE A 320 10.66 -2.21 3.57
CA PHE A 320 9.25 -2.32 3.22
C PHE A 320 8.60 -0.94 3.03
N ILE A 321 8.91 0.01 3.92
CA ILE A 321 8.45 1.39 3.81
C ILE A 321 8.94 2.03 2.51
N VAL A 322 10.23 1.90 2.21
CA VAL A 322 10.85 2.42 0.97
C VAL A 322 10.22 1.78 -0.27
N THR A 323 10.03 0.47 -0.26
CA THR A 323 9.39 -0.27 -1.37
C THR A 323 7.99 0.24 -1.65
N THR A 324 7.19 0.44 -0.61
CA THR A 324 5.84 1.02 -0.75
C THR A 324 5.93 2.41 -1.35
N GLY A 325 6.70 3.32 -0.75
CA GLY A 325 6.86 4.67 -1.25
C GLY A 325 7.27 4.73 -2.72
N ASN A 326 8.29 3.96 -3.10
CA ASN A 326 8.78 3.89 -4.48
C ASN A 326 7.73 3.35 -5.46
N SER A 327 7.05 2.27 -5.10
CA SER A 327 6.11 1.58 -5.98
C SER A 327 4.87 2.44 -6.25
N TYR A 328 4.31 3.04 -5.21
CA TYR A 328 3.13 3.89 -5.36
C TYR A 328 3.47 5.22 -6.05
N LEU A 329 4.64 5.80 -5.77
CA LEU A 329 5.10 7.02 -6.44
C LEU A 329 5.36 6.79 -7.93
N LEU A 330 6.03 5.67 -8.28
CA LEU A 330 6.24 5.27 -9.67
C LEU A 330 4.91 5.04 -10.39
N SER A 331 3.95 4.35 -9.75
CA SER A 331 2.63 4.09 -10.34
C SER A 331 1.84 5.38 -10.55
N ALA A 332 1.84 6.31 -9.60
CA ALA A 332 1.20 7.62 -9.77
C ALA A 332 1.82 8.40 -10.93
N ALA A 333 3.15 8.46 -10.99
CA ALA A 333 3.86 9.14 -12.08
C ALA A 333 3.63 8.47 -13.44
N THR A 334 3.46 7.14 -13.48
CA THR A 334 3.10 6.40 -14.68
C THR A 334 1.72 6.82 -15.20
N ASN A 335 0.72 6.98 -14.32
CA ASN A 335 -0.60 7.48 -14.72
C ASN A 335 -0.51 8.91 -15.31
N VAL A 336 0.24 9.83 -14.67
CA VAL A 336 0.44 11.17 -15.26
C VAL A 336 1.10 11.08 -16.62
N THR A 337 2.16 10.30 -16.74
CA THR A 337 2.97 10.25 -17.96
C THR A 337 2.26 9.57 -19.11
N TYR A 338 1.77 8.33 -18.90
CA TYR A 338 1.24 7.50 -20.00
C TYR A 338 -0.23 7.76 -20.26
N ASP A 339 -1.03 8.03 -19.23
CA ASP A 339 -2.47 8.18 -19.35
C ASP A 339 -2.91 9.62 -19.58
N ILE A 340 -2.11 10.61 -19.16
CA ILE A 340 -2.45 12.03 -19.33
C ILE A 340 -1.51 12.67 -20.35
N VAL A 341 -0.20 12.78 -20.07
CA VAL A 341 0.73 13.53 -20.92
C VAL A 341 0.90 12.87 -22.28
N GLY A 342 1.18 11.56 -22.33
CA GLY A 342 1.40 10.81 -23.56
C GLY A 342 0.16 10.76 -24.45
N LYS A 343 -1.06 10.75 -23.89
CA LYS A 343 -2.29 10.67 -24.67
C LYS A 343 -2.85 12.02 -25.13
N TYR A 344 -2.71 13.05 -24.31
CA TYR A 344 -3.37 14.33 -24.58
C TYR A 344 -2.41 15.43 -25.04
N PHE A 345 -1.16 15.43 -24.55
CA PHE A 345 -0.22 16.53 -24.78
C PHE A 345 0.98 16.16 -25.67
N LYS A 346 1.51 14.95 -25.56
CA LYS A 346 2.74 14.50 -26.24
C LYS A 346 2.54 13.12 -26.87
N LYS A 347 1.62 13.04 -27.85
CA LYS A 347 1.22 11.78 -28.49
C LYS A 347 2.36 11.07 -29.24
N ASP A 348 3.34 11.84 -29.73
CA ASP A 348 4.47 11.34 -30.51
C ASP A 348 5.75 11.20 -29.66
N ALA A 349 5.62 11.22 -28.32
CA ALA A 349 6.76 11.07 -27.44
C ALA A 349 7.39 9.68 -27.57
N SER A 350 8.71 9.63 -27.72
CA SER A 350 9.45 8.37 -27.71
C SER A 350 9.46 7.74 -26.31
N ASP A 351 9.73 6.41 -26.24
CA ASP A 351 9.86 5.69 -24.95
C ASP A 351 10.86 6.35 -24.02
N LYS A 352 11.98 6.86 -24.53
CA LYS A 352 12.99 7.58 -23.73
C LYS A 352 12.44 8.87 -23.13
N GLN A 353 11.63 9.60 -23.89
CA GLN A 353 10.98 10.83 -23.39
C GLN A 353 9.91 10.51 -22.36
N LEU A 354 9.10 9.45 -22.55
CA LEU A 354 8.12 9.03 -21.56
C LEU A 354 8.78 8.59 -20.25
N VAL A 355 9.89 7.85 -20.30
CA VAL A 355 10.66 7.51 -19.09
C VAL A 355 11.20 8.78 -18.41
N LEU A 356 11.70 9.77 -19.17
CA LEU A 356 12.16 11.05 -18.59
C LEU A 356 11.01 11.80 -17.92
N TYR A 357 9.85 11.91 -18.58
CA TYR A 357 8.66 12.55 -18.00
C TYR A 357 8.21 11.84 -16.71
N THR A 358 8.23 10.49 -16.70
CA THR A 358 7.91 9.73 -15.48
C THR A 358 8.83 10.12 -14.33
N LYS A 359 10.15 10.26 -14.57
CA LYS A 359 11.11 10.69 -13.54
C LYS A 359 10.83 12.13 -13.04
N ILE A 360 10.46 13.03 -13.94
CA ILE A 360 10.08 14.40 -13.56
C ILE A 360 8.82 14.38 -12.67
N PHE A 361 7.79 13.62 -13.05
CA PHE A 361 6.57 13.51 -12.26
C PHE A 361 6.78 12.78 -10.93
N ILE A 362 7.72 11.84 -10.83
CA ILE A 362 8.15 11.26 -9.55
C ILE A 362 8.59 12.37 -8.58
N VAL A 363 9.42 13.31 -9.04
CA VAL A 363 9.89 14.41 -8.19
C VAL A 363 8.74 15.33 -7.78
N ILE A 364 7.90 15.72 -8.74
CA ILE A 364 6.77 16.64 -8.49
C ILE A 364 5.76 16.00 -7.53
N LEU A 365 5.32 14.76 -7.80
CA LEU A 365 4.35 14.08 -6.96
C LEU A 365 4.94 13.69 -5.60
N GLY A 366 6.22 13.36 -5.52
CA GLY A 366 6.91 13.12 -4.27
C GLY A 366 6.96 14.35 -3.37
N ALA A 367 7.29 15.52 -3.94
CA ALA A 367 7.24 16.78 -3.19
C ALA A 367 5.81 17.10 -2.73
N PHE A 368 4.81 16.87 -3.57
CA PHE A 368 3.40 17.05 -3.19
C PHE A 368 2.96 16.07 -2.09
N SER A 369 3.41 14.80 -2.14
CA SER A 369 3.15 13.81 -1.09
C SER A 369 3.71 14.25 0.27
N PHE A 370 4.93 14.79 0.29
CA PHE A 370 5.54 15.32 1.51
C PHE A 370 4.70 16.46 2.13
N VAL A 371 4.24 17.39 1.30
CA VAL A 371 3.38 18.50 1.78
C VAL A 371 2.04 17.97 2.29
N LEU A 372 1.42 17.02 1.56
CA LEU A 372 0.12 16.44 1.94
C LEU A 372 0.15 15.76 3.32
N GLY A 373 1.26 15.06 3.64
CA GLY A 373 1.39 14.35 4.91
C GLY A 373 1.23 15.23 6.15
N ASN A 374 1.53 16.52 6.04
CA ASN A 374 1.41 17.46 7.16
C ASN A 374 -0.04 17.83 7.52
N TYR A 375 -1.02 17.47 6.69
CA TYR A 375 -2.44 17.75 6.93
C TYR A 375 -3.18 16.64 7.69
N PHE A 376 -2.54 15.50 7.90
CA PHE A 376 -3.13 14.36 8.62
C PHE A 376 -2.45 14.16 9.97
N PRO A 377 -3.22 13.99 11.06
CA PRO A 377 -2.67 13.85 12.41
C PRO A 377 -1.95 12.51 12.62
N THR A 378 -2.40 11.42 11.97
CA THR A 378 -1.81 10.08 12.13
C THR A 378 -1.62 9.35 10.80
N VAL A 379 -0.68 8.40 10.79
CA VAL A 379 -0.46 7.50 9.64
C VAL A 379 -1.71 6.71 9.30
N LEU A 380 -2.45 6.22 10.31
CA LEU A 380 -3.66 5.43 10.10
C LEU A 380 -4.75 6.23 9.40
N GLU A 381 -4.92 7.51 9.73
CA GLU A 381 -5.95 8.36 9.10
C GLU A 381 -5.66 8.61 7.63
N VAL A 382 -4.44 9.02 7.26
CA VAL A 382 -4.11 9.24 5.85
C VAL A 382 -4.18 7.94 5.06
N GLN A 383 -3.81 6.82 5.67
CA GLN A 383 -3.95 5.50 5.06
C GLN A 383 -5.40 5.17 4.76
N MET A 384 -6.28 5.28 5.74
CA MET A 384 -7.71 4.97 5.57
C MET A 384 -8.37 5.89 4.54
N TYR A 385 -8.04 7.18 4.54
CA TYR A 385 -8.50 8.14 3.53
C TYR A 385 -8.05 7.72 2.12
N ALA A 386 -6.76 7.49 1.91
CA ALA A 386 -6.21 7.11 0.61
C ALA A 386 -6.82 5.80 0.09
N TYR A 387 -6.97 4.81 0.97
CA TYR A 387 -7.55 3.51 0.64
C TYR A 387 -9.03 3.63 0.26
N THR A 388 -9.79 4.48 0.95
CA THR A 388 -11.21 4.70 0.66
C THR A 388 -11.40 5.47 -0.65
N VAL A 389 -10.64 6.53 -0.90
CA VAL A 389 -10.68 7.28 -2.17
C VAL A 389 -10.47 6.35 -3.35
N TYR A 390 -9.46 5.48 -3.26
CA TYR A 390 -9.18 4.48 -4.30
C TYR A 390 -10.28 3.43 -4.38
N GLY A 391 -10.59 2.79 -3.24
CA GLY A 391 -11.50 1.68 -3.14
C GLY A 391 -12.91 2.03 -3.61
N ALA A 392 -13.48 3.13 -3.12
CA ALA A 392 -14.82 3.57 -3.50
C ALA A 392 -14.87 4.19 -4.91
N GLY A 393 -13.79 4.90 -5.29
CA GLY A 393 -13.72 5.57 -6.58
C GLY A 393 -13.45 4.64 -7.77
N LEU A 394 -12.79 3.51 -7.58
CA LEU A 394 -12.34 2.68 -8.72
C LEU A 394 -12.85 1.24 -8.65
N THR A 395 -12.79 0.61 -7.49
CA THR A 395 -12.91 -0.84 -7.38
C THR A 395 -14.28 -1.36 -7.83
N PRO A 396 -15.43 -0.76 -7.51
CA PRO A 396 -16.73 -1.23 -8.02
C PRO A 396 -16.80 -1.23 -9.56
N ALA A 397 -16.38 -0.13 -10.20
CA ALA A 397 -16.35 -0.02 -11.65
C ALA A 397 -15.35 -1.01 -12.28
N LEU A 398 -14.17 -1.19 -11.68
CA LEU A 398 -13.14 -2.11 -12.17
C LEU A 398 -13.58 -3.57 -12.07
N LEU A 399 -14.15 -3.99 -10.94
CA LEU A 399 -14.68 -5.35 -10.79
C LEU A 399 -15.81 -5.63 -11.77
N ALA A 400 -16.66 -4.65 -12.05
CA ALA A 400 -17.71 -4.79 -13.05
C ALA A 400 -17.16 -5.07 -14.46
N VAL A 401 -15.96 -4.57 -14.82
CA VAL A 401 -15.31 -4.93 -16.08
C VAL A 401 -15.07 -6.44 -16.19
N PHE A 402 -14.69 -7.08 -15.09
CA PHE A 402 -14.35 -8.51 -15.07
C PHE A 402 -15.57 -9.44 -14.90
N PHE A 403 -16.60 -8.98 -14.17
CA PHE A 403 -17.68 -9.86 -13.73
C PHE A 403 -19.05 -9.52 -14.33
N TRP A 404 -19.28 -8.31 -14.85
CA TRP A 404 -20.59 -7.88 -15.32
C TRP A 404 -20.58 -7.49 -16.81
N LYS A 405 -21.01 -8.41 -17.68
CA LYS A 405 -21.00 -8.21 -19.13
C LYS A 405 -21.83 -7.01 -19.61
N ARG A 406 -22.93 -6.68 -18.89
CA ARG A 406 -23.87 -5.60 -19.28
C ARG A 406 -23.39 -4.19 -18.87
N VAL A 407 -22.36 -4.08 -18.03
CA VAL A 407 -21.86 -2.78 -17.57
C VAL A 407 -21.42 -1.92 -18.77
N ASN A 408 -21.80 -0.65 -18.73
CA ASN A 408 -21.52 0.32 -19.78
C ASN A 408 -20.73 1.53 -19.26
N ALA A 409 -20.34 2.42 -20.19
CA ALA A 409 -19.50 3.59 -19.88
C ALA A 409 -20.19 4.55 -18.90
N LYS A 410 -21.50 4.80 -19.09
CA LYS A 410 -22.25 5.72 -18.21
C LYS A 410 -22.30 5.20 -16.78
N GLY A 411 -22.60 3.92 -16.60
CA GLY A 411 -22.62 3.27 -15.29
C GLY A 411 -21.25 3.32 -14.59
N GLY A 412 -20.18 2.92 -15.31
CA GLY A 412 -18.82 2.92 -14.77
C GLY A 412 -18.34 4.32 -14.36
N ILE A 413 -18.52 5.31 -15.22
CA ILE A 413 -18.13 6.71 -14.95
C ILE A 413 -18.93 7.28 -13.76
N SER A 414 -20.24 7.10 -13.76
CA SER A 414 -21.10 7.60 -12.67
C SER A 414 -20.73 6.96 -11.33
N SER A 415 -20.41 5.65 -11.32
CA SER A 415 -19.93 4.95 -10.11
C SER A 415 -18.65 5.56 -9.56
N MET A 416 -17.65 5.81 -10.43
CA MET A 416 -16.39 6.41 -10.00
C MET A 416 -16.58 7.81 -9.40
N ILE A 417 -17.38 8.65 -10.06
CA ILE A 417 -17.67 10.01 -9.57
C ILE A 417 -18.45 9.95 -8.25
N ALA A 418 -19.46 9.09 -8.15
CA ALA A 418 -20.27 8.93 -6.96
C ALA A 418 -19.44 8.43 -5.77
N GLY A 419 -18.56 7.45 -5.99
CA GLY A 419 -17.69 6.91 -4.94
C GLY A 419 -16.74 7.95 -4.37
N VAL A 420 -15.98 8.64 -5.23
CA VAL A 420 -15.07 9.71 -4.78
C VAL A 420 -15.86 10.89 -4.22
N GLY A 421 -16.92 11.34 -4.90
CA GLY A 421 -17.73 12.46 -4.44
C GLY A 421 -18.32 12.21 -3.05
N THR A 422 -18.83 11.01 -2.79
CA THR A 422 -19.33 10.63 -1.45
C THR A 422 -18.20 10.61 -0.43
N THR A 423 -17.02 10.08 -0.77
CA THR A 423 -15.86 10.07 0.12
C THR A 423 -15.46 11.48 0.52
N LEU A 424 -15.29 12.38 -0.47
CA LEU A 424 -14.89 13.77 -0.21
C LEU A 424 -15.96 14.54 0.57
N LEU A 425 -17.24 14.37 0.23
CA LEU A 425 -18.36 14.97 0.96
C LEU A 425 -18.35 14.52 2.43
N TRP A 426 -18.21 13.22 2.68
CA TRP A 426 -18.26 12.64 4.03
C TRP A 426 -17.09 13.09 4.89
N GLU A 427 -15.86 13.02 4.35
CA GLU A 427 -14.63 13.28 5.11
C GLU A 427 -14.37 14.79 5.27
N LEU A 428 -14.51 15.59 4.19
CA LEU A 428 -14.07 16.97 4.18
C LEU A 428 -15.19 17.96 4.51
N ILE A 429 -16.43 17.67 4.11
CA ILE A 429 -17.54 18.64 4.28
C ILE A 429 -18.37 18.29 5.51
N LEU A 430 -18.71 17.02 5.69
CA LEU A 430 -19.52 16.56 6.82
C LEU A 430 -18.69 16.23 8.07
N GLY A 431 -17.37 16.19 7.98
CA GLY A 431 -16.47 15.98 9.13
C GLY A 431 -16.60 14.60 9.78
N LYS A 432 -16.74 13.54 8.99
CA LYS A 432 -16.87 12.14 9.45
C LYS A 432 -18.02 11.93 10.46
N PRO A 433 -19.28 12.07 10.06
CA PRO A 433 -20.41 11.87 10.97
C PRO A 433 -20.30 10.54 11.72
N PHE A 434 -20.60 10.57 13.02
CA PHE A 434 -20.54 9.42 13.92
C PHE A 434 -19.13 8.78 14.03
N ASP A 435 -18.08 9.49 13.66
CA ASP A 435 -16.70 8.99 13.62
C ASP A 435 -16.53 7.76 12.70
N LEU A 436 -17.37 7.68 11.65
CA LEU A 436 -17.38 6.58 10.69
C LEU A 436 -16.54 6.91 9.47
N ASN A 437 -15.69 5.98 9.08
CA ASN A 437 -14.99 6.05 7.80
C ASN A 437 -15.99 6.09 6.63
N SER A 438 -15.74 6.95 5.67
CA SER A 438 -16.60 7.15 4.49
C SER A 438 -16.84 5.89 3.66
N VAL A 439 -15.99 4.87 3.75
CA VAL A 439 -16.12 3.59 3.03
C VAL A 439 -17.50 2.95 3.25
N ILE A 440 -18.04 3.08 4.48
CA ILE A 440 -19.36 2.52 4.88
C ILE A 440 -20.48 3.06 4.02
N VAL A 441 -20.39 4.30 3.54
CA VAL A 441 -21.40 4.95 2.70
C VAL A 441 -20.96 5.00 1.24
N ALA A 442 -19.68 5.31 0.98
CA ALA A 442 -19.19 5.54 -0.37
C ALA A 442 -19.21 4.28 -1.25
N ILE A 443 -18.89 3.10 -0.70
CA ILE A 443 -18.97 1.84 -1.46
C ILE A 443 -20.42 1.48 -1.83
N PRO A 444 -21.39 1.44 -0.90
CA PRO A 444 -22.79 1.23 -1.27
C PRO A 444 -23.29 2.22 -2.32
N VAL A 445 -23.01 3.51 -2.15
CA VAL A 445 -23.42 4.54 -3.13
C VAL A 445 -22.80 4.28 -4.50
N ALA A 446 -21.49 4.00 -4.59
CA ALA A 446 -20.83 3.70 -5.84
C ALA A 446 -21.43 2.47 -6.54
N VAL A 447 -21.73 1.40 -5.79
CA VAL A 447 -22.33 0.16 -6.31
C VAL A 447 -23.77 0.39 -6.76
N ILE A 448 -24.58 1.09 -5.96
CA ILE A 448 -25.98 1.41 -6.32
C ILE A 448 -26.02 2.25 -7.60
N VAL A 449 -25.20 3.32 -7.67
CA VAL A 449 -25.12 4.17 -8.85
C VAL A 449 -24.65 3.38 -10.08
N LEU A 450 -23.64 2.51 -9.92
CA LEU A 450 -23.17 1.62 -10.98
C LEU A 450 -24.33 0.77 -11.55
N ILE A 451 -25.10 0.14 -10.67
CA ILE A 451 -26.21 -0.76 -11.07
C ILE A 451 -27.32 0.05 -11.71
N VAL A 452 -27.83 1.08 -11.04
CA VAL A 452 -28.97 1.89 -11.49
C VAL A 452 -28.69 2.54 -12.83
N VAL A 453 -27.55 3.26 -12.96
CA VAL A 453 -27.20 3.96 -14.21
C VAL A 453 -26.94 2.97 -15.34
N THR A 454 -26.29 1.84 -15.09
CA THR A 454 -26.10 0.80 -16.12
C THR A 454 -27.45 0.26 -16.63
N LEU A 455 -28.39 -0.02 -15.73
CA LEU A 455 -29.70 -0.58 -16.12
C LEU A 455 -30.59 0.44 -16.81
N MET A 456 -30.52 1.72 -16.44
CA MET A 456 -31.29 2.80 -17.04
C MET A 456 -30.77 3.27 -18.40
N THR A 457 -29.48 3.01 -18.69
CA THR A 457 -28.87 3.44 -19.95
C THR A 457 -28.80 2.27 -20.93
N THR A 458 -29.79 2.19 -21.83
CA THR A 458 -29.85 1.19 -22.90
C THR A 458 -28.86 1.52 -24.03
N GLU A 459 -27.58 1.23 -23.84
CA GLU A 459 -26.63 1.17 -24.96
C GLU A 459 -26.68 -0.24 -25.57
N LYS A 460 -26.92 -0.34 -26.88
CA LYS A 460 -26.76 -1.59 -27.61
C LYS A 460 -25.32 -2.10 -27.40
N PRO A 461 -25.11 -3.40 -27.16
CA PRO A 461 -23.74 -3.91 -27.02
C PRO A 461 -22.94 -3.52 -28.26
N VAL A 462 -21.83 -2.80 -28.04
CA VAL A 462 -20.90 -2.46 -29.11
C VAL A 462 -20.43 -3.77 -29.75
N SER A 463 -20.77 -3.97 -31.03
CA SER A 463 -20.34 -5.13 -31.80
C SER A 463 -18.80 -5.17 -31.74
N LYS A 464 -18.26 -6.31 -31.36
CA LYS A 464 -16.83 -6.58 -31.49
C LYS A 464 -16.44 -6.42 -32.97
N LYS A 465 -15.64 -5.41 -33.28
CA LYS A 465 -14.78 -5.40 -34.43
C LYS A 465 -13.35 -5.68 -34.02
#